data_0ca39cea02e89df333d337f797ac58ca
#
_entry.id   0ca39cea02e89df333d337f797ac58ca
#
_cell.length_a   1.000
_cell.length_b   1.000
_cell.length_c   1.000
_cell.angle_alpha   90.00
_cell.angle_beta   90.00
_cell.angle_gamma   90.00
#
_symmetry.space_group_name_H-M   'P 1'
#
loop_
_entity.id
_entity.type
_entity.pdbx_description
1 polymer ?
#
loop_
_entity_poly.entity_id
_entity_poly.type
_entity_poly.pdbx_seq_one_letter_code
_entity_poly.pdbx_strand_id
1 'polypeptide(L)'
;MQEIHHFFHSLFSLTLDFRVRLFNILALGGTVISLIMAFLSLGTGSFGNVLINLLLVAVSGGLFLYSYYSGKYQRCYLISIVLIFLIVFPVMFFTSGGYHGGMPAFFVFAIIFTVLMLEKRRALIVSLLEIVLYIGLCLVAYHFPHFVTPFATEADRLADILLAFVSVSTVCGIVLYFHLKEYNQQQLLLEEQNRRLRSLDNAKSTFLTTVAHEIKNPLSSISLHARDTSELLEEEPLDFSLMQENLRTIEQSVMRIDRIVLDLMDTV
;
A
#
# COMPACT_ATOMS: atom_id res chain seq x y z
N MET A 1 16.68 -21.20 19.69
CA MET A 1 16.54 -21.07 18.23
C MET A 1 15.07 -20.93 17.79
N GLN A 2 14.14 -21.70 18.31
CA GLN A 2 12.70 -21.60 17.95
C GLN A 2 12.07 -20.24 18.30
N GLU A 3 12.37 -19.66 19.45
CA GLU A 3 11.84 -18.34 19.85
C GLU A 3 12.34 -17.20 18.94
N ILE A 4 13.60 -17.24 18.53
CA ILE A 4 14.17 -16.26 17.61
C ILE A 4 13.50 -16.39 16.23
N HIS A 5 13.27 -17.59 15.74
CA HIS A 5 12.57 -17.83 14.48
C HIS A 5 11.11 -17.38 14.55
N HIS A 6 10.43 -17.61 15.67
CA HIS A 6 9.05 -17.16 15.90
C HIS A 6 8.97 -15.63 16.01
N PHE A 7 9.95 -15.00 16.64
CA PHE A 7 10.07 -13.54 16.73
C PHE A 7 10.25 -12.90 15.33
N PHE A 8 11.20 -13.40 14.53
CA PHE A 8 11.38 -12.92 13.17
C PHE A 8 10.14 -13.18 12.30
N HIS A 9 9.50 -14.32 12.43
CA HIS A 9 8.27 -14.62 11.69
C HIS A 9 7.11 -13.69 12.09
N SER A 10 6.99 -13.31 13.36
CA SER A 10 5.97 -12.36 13.83
C SER A 10 6.21 -10.94 13.34
N LEU A 11 7.49 -10.50 13.23
CA LEU A 11 7.87 -9.17 12.72
C LEU A 11 7.60 -8.98 11.22
N PHE A 12 7.68 -10.07 10.45
CA PHE A 12 7.49 -10.07 9.00
C PHE A 12 6.19 -10.73 8.57
N SER A 13 5.28 -11.00 9.52
CA SER A 13 3.98 -11.61 9.26
C SER A 13 3.18 -10.78 8.24
N LEU A 14 2.57 -11.47 7.27
CA LEU A 14 1.68 -10.88 6.27
C LEU A 14 0.40 -10.27 6.88
N THR A 15 0.13 -10.53 8.16
CA THR A 15 -1.01 -9.94 8.90
C THR A 15 -0.73 -8.51 9.36
N LEU A 16 0.54 -8.07 9.39
CA LEU A 16 0.91 -6.71 9.73
C LEU A 16 0.80 -5.79 8.50
N ASP A 17 0.38 -4.54 8.74
CA ASP A 17 0.44 -3.50 7.72
C ASP A 17 1.83 -3.44 7.09
N PHE A 18 1.89 -3.29 5.76
CA PHE A 18 3.14 -3.20 5.00
C PHE A 18 4.10 -2.15 5.59
N ARG A 19 3.59 -0.99 6.02
CA ARG A 19 4.40 0.09 6.60
C ARG A 19 5.04 -0.30 7.93
N VAL A 20 4.35 -1.11 8.75
CA VAL A 20 4.93 -1.64 10.01
C VAL A 20 6.10 -2.55 9.69
N ARG A 21 5.93 -3.47 8.74
CA ARG A 21 6.99 -4.39 8.31
C ARG A 21 8.18 -3.63 7.76
N LEU A 22 7.92 -2.63 6.91
CA LEU A 22 8.94 -1.79 6.32
C LEU A 22 9.71 -1.01 7.40
N PHE A 23 9.01 -0.40 8.35
CA PHE A 23 9.64 0.28 9.49
C PHE A 23 10.52 -0.67 10.30
N ASN A 24 10.06 -1.88 10.59
CA ASN A 24 10.82 -2.87 11.34
C ASN A 24 12.11 -3.28 10.61
N ILE A 25 12.04 -3.49 9.28
CA ILE A 25 13.24 -3.79 8.45
C ILE A 25 14.24 -2.64 8.52
N LEU A 26 13.76 -1.41 8.37
CA LEU A 26 14.60 -0.23 8.36
C LEU A 26 15.22 0.07 9.73
N ALA A 27 14.46 -0.06 10.80
CA ALA A 27 14.95 0.14 12.17
C ALA A 27 15.99 -0.90 12.56
N LEU A 28 15.77 -2.18 12.21
CA LEU A 28 16.76 -3.24 12.40
C LEU A 28 18.00 -3.02 11.54
N GLY A 29 17.82 -2.70 10.25
CA GLY A 29 18.93 -2.39 9.34
C GLY A 29 19.75 -1.20 9.85
N GLY A 30 19.10 -0.11 10.25
CA GLY A 30 19.75 1.05 10.86
C GLY A 30 20.52 0.70 12.12
N THR A 31 19.97 -0.12 13.01
CA THR A 31 20.64 -0.59 14.22
C THR A 31 21.90 -1.38 13.89
N VAL A 32 21.82 -2.33 12.95
CA VAL A 32 22.97 -3.17 12.55
C VAL A 32 24.04 -2.33 11.88
N ILE A 33 23.67 -1.45 10.94
CA ILE A 33 24.61 -0.56 10.24
C ILE A 33 25.32 0.35 11.24
N SER A 34 24.58 1.00 12.14
CA SER A 34 25.16 1.88 13.17
C SER A 34 26.09 1.13 14.12
N LEU A 35 25.80 -0.14 14.45
CA LEU A 35 26.66 -0.98 15.27
C LEU A 35 27.99 -1.28 14.54
N ILE A 36 27.93 -1.64 13.26
CA ILE A 36 29.11 -1.88 12.42
C ILE A 36 29.94 -0.60 12.31
N MET A 37 29.31 0.54 12.05
CA MET A 37 30.00 1.83 11.95
C MET A 37 30.61 2.27 13.28
N ALA A 38 29.97 2.00 14.43
CA ALA A 38 30.54 2.25 15.73
C ALA A 38 31.84 1.44 15.94
N PHE A 39 31.81 0.15 15.57
CA PHE A 39 32.98 -0.71 15.68
C PHE A 39 34.16 -0.26 14.78
N LEU A 40 33.86 0.13 13.54
CA LEU A 40 34.85 0.64 12.61
C LEU A 40 35.44 1.98 13.08
N SER A 41 34.61 2.87 13.63
CA SER A 41 35.04 4.15 14.21
C SER A 41 35.95 3.99 15.42
N LEU A 42 35.83 2.90 16.17
CA LEU A 42 36.80 2.53 17.23
C LEU A 42 38.19 2.26 16.64
N GLY A 43 38.26 1.55 15.50
CA GLY A 43 39.53 1.25 14.81
C GLY A 43 40.24 2.48 14.27
N THR A 44 39.49 3.53 13.87
CA THR A 44 40.06 4.80 13.38
C THR A 44 40.33 5.82 14.49
N GLY A 45 40.01 5.52 15.74
CA GLY A 45 40.19 6.41 16.88
C GLY A 45 39.23 7.61 16.95
N SER A 46 38.19 7.64 16.12
CA SER A 46 37.19 8.71 16.05
C SER A 46 36.11 8.57 17.14
N PHE A 47 36.46 8.88 18.39
CA PHE A 47 35.53 8.70 19.54
C PHE A 47 34.21 9.46 19.39
N GLY A 48 34.18 10.63 18.71
CA GLY A 48 32.94 11.35 18.42
C GLY A 48 31.98 10.57 17.54
N ASN A 49 32.50 9.94 16.49
CA ASN A 49 31.67 9.10 15.59
C ASN A 49 31.21 7.81 16.28
N VAL A 50 32.01 7.23 17.18
CA VAL A 50 31.58 6.10 18.01
C VAL A 50 30.37 6.46 18.86
N LEU A 51 30.43 7.62 19.54
CA LEU A 51 29.33 8.07 20.40
C LEU A 51 28.04 8.34 19.60
N ILE A 52 28.16 8.97 18.44
CA ILE A 52 27.01 9.27 17.54
C ILE A 52 26.38 7.96 17.03
N ASN A 53 27.21 7.00 16.59
CA ASN A 53 26.70 5.70 16.12
C ASN A 53 26.06 4.89 17.25
N LEU A 54 26.60 4.90 18.48
CA LEU A 54 25.97 4.27 19.63
C LEU A 54 24.63 4.93 20.00
N LEU A 55 24.54 6.25 19.88
CA LEU A 55 23.25 6.97 20.02
C LEU A 55 22.25 6.52 18.96
N LEU A 56 22.66 6.36 17.70
CA LEU A 56 21.81 5.84 16.64
C LEU A 56 21.34 4.40 16.92
N VAL A 57 22.20 3.54 17.43
CA VAL A 57 21.83 2.19 17.88
C VAL A 57 20.73 2.25 18.96
N ALA A 58 20.92 3.11 19.97
CA ALA A 58 19.97 3.28 21.05
C ALA A 58 18.62 3.85 20.56
N VAL A 59 18.64 4.83 19.67
CA VAL A 59 17.43 5.46 19.10
C VAL A 59 16.72 4.50 18.17
N SER A 60 17.38 3.91 17.18
CA SER A 60 16.74 3.00 16.21
C SER A 60 16.25 1.72 16.88
N GLY A 61 17.04 1.12 17.77
CA GLY A 61 16.63 -0.04 18.56
C GLY A 61 15.49 0.26 19.53
N GLY A 62 15.53 1.42 20.21
CA GLY A 62 14.46 1.87 21.10
C GLY A 62 13.16 2.13 20.36
N LEU A 63 13.20 2.79 19.19
CA LEU A 63 12.03 3.02 18.35
C LEU A 63 11.46 1.71 17.79
N PHE A 64 12.32 0.77 17.42
CA PHE A 64 11.92 -0.56 17.01
C PHE A 64 11.15 -1.29 18.13
N LEU A 65 11.71 -1.34 19.34
CA LEU A 65 11.06 -1.96 20.49
C LEU A 65 9.75 -1.26 20.85
N TYR A 66 9.74 0.08 20.84
CA TYR A 66 8.53 0.84 21.12
C TYR A 66 7.44 0.56 20.05
N SER A 67 7.79 0.50 18.76
CA SER A 67 6.87 0.13 17.68
C SER A 67 6.30 -1.29 17.89
N TYR A 68 7.16 -2.22 18.26
CA TYR A 68 6.77 -3.61 18.49
C TYR A 68 5.79 -3.78 19.64
N TYR A 69 6.06 -3.15 20.80
CA TYR A 69 5.21 -3.30 21.99
C TYR A 69 3.96 -2.42 21.97
N SER A 70 4.02 -1.21 21.40
CA SER A 70 2.90 -0.26 21.44
C SER A 70 1.98 -0.33 20.23
N GLY A 71 2.41 -0.93 19.11
CA GLY A 71 1.71 -0.90 17.83
C GLY A 71 1.58 0.50 17.18
N LYS A 72 2.17 1.55 17.79
CA LYS A 72 2.05 2.95 17.35
C LYS A 72 3.15 3.33 16.36
N TYR A 73 3.32 2.53 15.31
CA TYR A 73 4.35 2.72 14.28
C TYR A 73 4.35 4.11 13.63
N GLN A 74 3.19 4.75 13.46
CA GLN A 74 3.09 6.08 12.86
C GLN A 74 3.88 7.16 13.62
N ARG A 75 3.93 7.07 14.96
CA ARG A 75 4.72 7.98 15.77
C ARG A 75 6.21 7.65 15.67
N CYS A 76 6.55 6.37 15.61
CA CYS A 76 7.94 5.93 15.53
C CYS A 76 8.62 6.44 14.25
N TYR A 77 7.98 6.33 13.09
CA TYR A 77 8.61 6.80 11.86
C TYR A 77 8.68 8.33 11.78
N LEU A 78 7.71 9.07 12.33
CA LEU A 78 7.82 10.53 12.41
C LEU A 78 8.98 10.94 13.32
N ILE A 79 9.16 10.29 14.46
CA ILE A 79 10.30 10.53 15.35
C ILE A 79 11.61 10.18 14.63
N SER A 80 11.65 9.06 13.90
CA SER A 80 12.85 8.67 13.11
C SER A 80 13.21 9.74 12.07
N ILE A 81 12.24 10.26 11.32
CA ILE A 81 12.49 11.33 10.33
C ILE A 81 13.05 12.56 11.02
N VAL A 82 12.40 13.05 12.07
CA VAL A 82 12.83 14.29 12.74
C VAL A 82 14.16 14.10 13.44
N LEU A 83 14.32 13.05 14.23
CA LEU A 83 15.52 12.89 15.07
C LEU A 83 16.73 12.41 14.25
N ILE A 84 16.55 11.41 13.39
CA ILE A 84 17.67 10.82 12.65
C ILE A 84 18.02 11.68 11.43
N PHE A 85 17.04 11.97 10.56
CA PHE A 85 17.34 12.61 9.29
C PHE A 85 17.53 14.13 9.38
N LEU A 86 16.76 14.81 10.24
CA LEU A 86 16.86 16.28 10.35
C LEU A 86 17.84 16.74 11.44
N ILE A 87 18.23 15.91 12.40
CA ILE A 87 19.15 16.29 13.48
C ILE A 87 20.46 15.52 13.39
N VAL A 88 20.41 14.17 13.46
CA VAL A 88 21.65 13.37 13.56
C VAL A 88 22.42 13.35 12.24
N PHE A 89 21.75 13.24 11.09
CA PHE A 89 22.42 13.25 9.79
C PHE A 89 23.18 14.56 9.49
N PRO A 90 22.66 15.77 9.76
CA PRO A 90 23.44 17.00 9.67
C PRO A 90 24.70 17.01 10.56
N VAL A 91 24.60 16.50 11.80
CA VAL A 91 25.77 16.40 12.67
C VAL A 91 26.79 15.43 12.08
N MET A 92 26.37 14.25 11.65
CA MET A 92 27.24 13.26 11.00
C MET A 92 27.85 13.80 9.70
N PHE A 93 27.14 14.62 8.94
CA PHE A 93 27.65 15.24 7.73
C PHE A 93 28.92 16.03 8.01
N PHE A 94 28.93 16.84 9.06
CA PHE A 94 30.14 17.66 9.41
C PHE A 94 31.24 16.82 10.07
N THR A 95 30.92 15.74 10.76
CA THR A 95 31.92 14.89 11.45
C THR A 95 32.51 13.79 10.56
N SER A 96 31.93 13.52 9.37
CA SER A 96 32.31 12.44 8.46
C SER A 96 32.64 12.96 7.05
N GLY A 97 33.47 14.00 6.96
CA GLY A 97 34.03 14.51 5.70
C GLY A 97 33.06 15.28 4.80
N GLY A 98 31.85 15.62 5.28
CA GLY A 98 30.89 16.43 4.53
C GLY A 98 30.45 15.74 3.23
N TYR A 99 30.38 16.49 2.13
CA TYR A 99 30.03 15.98 0.81
C TYR A 99 31.13 15.13 0.16
N HIS A 100 32.33 15.06 0.76
CA HIS A 100 33.43 14.17 0.31
C HIS A 100 33.37 12.75 0.92
N GLY A 101 32.53 12.52 1.92
CA GLY A 101 32.31 11.21 2.56
C GLY A 101 31.10 10.44 2.04
N GLY A 102 30.68 9.45 2.81
CA GLY A 102 29.53 8.58 2.49
C GLY A 102 28.16 9.18 2.80
N MET A 103 28.09 10.30 3.55
CA MET A 103 26.83 10.90 3.99
C MET A 103 25.86 11.26 2.86
N PRO A 104 26.27 11.69 1.64
CA PRO A 104 25.36 11.87 0.51
C PRO A 104 24.46 10.67 0.22
N ALA A 105 24.99 9.43 0.32
CA ALA A 105 24.21 8.21 0.12
C ALA A 105 23.11 8.05 1.20
N PHE A 106 23.41 8.37 2.45
CA PHE A 106 22.43 8.31 3.54
C PHE A 106 21.33 9.38 3.41
N PHE A 107 21.62 10.57 2.85
CA PHE A 107 20.57 11.55 2.55
C PHE A 107 19.64 11.08 1.42
N VAL A 108 20.15 10.41 0.40
CA VAL A 108 19.30 9.77 -0.62
C VAL A 108 18.41 8.69 0.03
N PHE A 109 18.96 7.90 0.94
CA PHE A 109 18.21 6.93 1.71
C PHE A 109 17.11 7.59 2.55
N ALA A 110 17.38 8.71 3.23
CA ALA A 110 16.39 9.45 4.00
C ALA A 110 15.20 9.87 3.15
N ILE A 111 15.43 10.41 1.96
CA ILE A 111 14.38 10.81 1.01
C ILE A 111 13.54 9.59 0.59
N ILE A 112 14.18 8.48 0.24
CA ILE A 112 13.46 7.23 -0.14
C ILE A 112 12.60 6.74 1.03
N PHE A 113 13.16 6.72 2.25
CA PHE A 113 12.43 6.33 3.45
C PHE A 113 11.22 7.22 3.71
N THR A 114 11.39 8.53 3.61
CA THR A 114 10.33 9.53 3.79
C THR A 114 9.20 9.31 2.80
N VAL A 115 9.51 9.09 1.51
CA VAL A 115 8.51 8.85 0.45
C VAL A 115 7.74 7.56 0.70
N LEU A 116 8.39 6.49 1.16
CA LEU A 116 7.75 5.21 1.43
C LEU A 116 6.88 5.23 2.70
N MET A 117 7.28 6.00 3.71
CA MET A 117 6.62 6.01 5.02
C MET A 117 5.53 7.04 5.16
N LEU A 118 5.66 8.20 4.54
CA LEU A 118 4.68 9.27 4.61
C LEU A 118 3.69 9.19 3.45
N GLU A 119 2.54 9.85 3.64
CA GLU A 119 1.47 9.86 2.65
C GLU A 119 1.43 11.17 1.84
N LYS A 120 1.24 11.04 0.54
CA LYS A 120 0.85 12.13 -0.37
C LYS A 120 1.64 13.43 -0.14
N ARG A 121 0.93 14.51 0.27
CA ARG A 121 1.54 15.85 0.46
C ARG A 121 2.61 15.89 1.54
N ARG A 122 2.45 15.11 2.63
CA ARG A 122 3.44 15.07 3.71
C ARG A 122 4.77 14.49 3.23
N ALA A 123 4.73 13.44 2.42
CA ALA A 123 5.93 12.86 1.80
C ALA A 123 6.67 13.90 0.96
N LEU A 124 5.98 14.60 0.07
CA LEU A 124 6.57 15.63 -0.78
C LEU A 124 7.17 16.80 0.02
N ILE A 125 6.46 17.31 1.02
CA ILE A 125 6.93 18.45 1.82
C ILE A 125 8.19 18.07 2.60
N VAL A 126 8.19 16.91 3.28
CA VAL A 126 9.32 16.48 4.09
C VAL A 126 10.52 16.12 3.21
N SER A 127 10.32 15.41 2.09
CA SER A 127 11.39 15.10 1.13
C SER A 127 12.02 16.38 0.53
N LEU A 128 11.20 17.37 0.22
CA LEU A 128 11.71 18.68 -0.26
C LEU A 128 12.54 19.38 0.82
N LEU A 129 12.08 19.32 2.08
CA LEU A 129 12.80 19.87 3.21
C LEU A 129 14.15 19.16 3.41
N GLU A 130 14.22 17.84 3.28
CA GLU A 130 15.45 17.05 3.34
C GLU A 130 16.43 17.42 2.22
N ILE A 131 15.93 17.63 0.99
CA ILE A 131 16.73 18.08 -0.16
C ILE A 131 17.29 19.49 0.11
N VAL A 132 16.45 20.43 0.55
CA VAL A 132 16.88 21.81 0.85
C VAL A 132 17.88 21.81 2.00
N LEU A 133 17.67 21.00 3.03
CA LEU A 133 18.60 20.83 4.13
C LEU A 133 19.96 20.34 3.62
N TYR A 134 19.98 19.28 2.81
CA TYR A 134 21.24 18.75 2.25
C TYR A 134 21.99 19.78 1.40
N ILE A 135 21.27 20.50 0.52
CA ILE A 135 21.88 21.60 -0.27
C ILE A 135 22.47 22.67 0.65
N GLY A 136 21.74 23.07 1.69
CA GLY A 136 22.19 24.03 2.69
C GLY A 136 23.45 23.56 3.41
N LEU A 137 23.50 22.28 3.83
CA LEU A 137 24.70 21.68 4.46
C LEU A 137 25.90 21.70 3.50
N CYS A 138 25.72 21.37 2.22
CA CYS A 138 26.78 21.43 1.21
C CYS A 138 27.30 22.87 1.01
N LEU A 139 26.42 23.86 0.96
CA LEU A 139 26.81 25.27 0.84
C LEU A 139 27.58 25.75 2.08
N VAL A 140 27.12 25.37 3.28
CA VAL A 140 27.85 25.69 4.53
C VAL A 140 29.23 25.03 4.54
N ALA A 141 29.33 23.75 4.18
CA ALA A 141 30.61 23.05 4.12
C ALA A 141 31.57 23.64 3.06
N TYR A 142 31.04 24.14 1.94
CA TYR A 142 31.83 24.80 0.90
C TYR A 142 32.37 26.15 1.35
N HIS A 143 31.55 27.00 1.99
CA HIS A 143 31.96 28.33 2.43
C HIS A 143 32.76 28.31 3.76
N PHE A 144 32.52 27.32 4.60
CA PHE A 144 33.13 27.17 5.91
C PHE A 144 33.75 25.78 6.11
N PRO A 145 34.82 25.43 5.35
CA PRO A 145 35.44 24.10 5.38
C PRO A 145 35.94 23.69 6.77
N HIS A 146 36.22 24.65 7.65
CA HIS A 146 36.67 24.39 9.01
C HIS A 146 35.66 23.73 9.93
N PHE A 147 34.36 23.71 9.56
CA PHE A 147 33.35 22.95 10.28
C PHE A 147 33.34 21.45 9.92
N VAL A 148 33.97 21.10 8.79
CA VAL A 148 34.00 19.71 8.33
C VAL A 148 35.26 19.04 8.87
N THR A 149 35.07 17.94 9.60
CA THR A 149 36.20 17.11 10.05
C THR A 149 36.74 16.29 8.87
N PRO A 150 37.98 16.53 8.40
CA PRO A 150 38.55 15.77 7.29
C PRO A 150 38.85 14.32 7.71
N PHE A 151 38.91 13.40 6.76
CA PHE A 151 39.44 12.07 6.98
C PHE A 151 40.95 12.09 7.22
N ALA A 152 41.46 11.21 8.07
CA ALA A 152 42.86 11.09 8.36
C ALA A 152 43.69 10.63 7.14
N THR A 153 43.11 9.71 6.34
CA THR A 153 43.74 9.19 5.12
C THR A 153 42.75 9.11 3.96
N GLU A 154 43.25 9.08 2.72
CA GLU A 154 42.42 8.82 1.53
C GLU A 154 41.78 7.40 1.57
N ALA A 155 42.46 6.45 2.22
CA ALA A 155 41.91 5.09 2.41
C ALA A 155 40.69 5.11 3.32
N ASP A 156 40.69 5.89 4.39
CA ASP A 156 39.53 6.03 5.30
C ASP A 156 38.35 6.67 4.57
N ARG A 157 38.61 7.69 3.75
CA ARG A 157 37.58 8.32 2.92
C ARG A 157 36.96 7.32 1.94
N LEU A 158 37.79 6.55 1.23
CA LEU A 158 37.30 5.54 0.30
C LEU A 158 36.50 4.45 1.02
N ALA A 159 36.98 3.99 2.17
CA ALA A 159 36.27 2.99 2.98
C ALA A 159 34.88 3.50 3.44
N ASP A 160 34.78 4.76 3.89
CA ASP A 160 33.51 5.38 4.31
C ASP A 160 32.52 5.47 3.14
N ILE A 161 32.97 5.91 1.96
CA ILE A 161 32.13 5.98 0.74
C ILE A 161 31.64 4.59 0.33
N LEU A 162 32.53 3.60 0.28
CA LEU A 162 32.18 2.23 -0.11
C LEU A 162 31.20 1.59 0.87
N LEU A 163 31.44 1.75 2.17
CA LEU A 163 30.55 1.24 3.23
C LEU A 163 29.17 1.89 3.16
N ALA A 164 29.11 3.22 2.99
CA ALA A 164 27.86 3.94 2.83
C ALA A 164 27.10 3.45 1.60
N PHE A 165 27.77 3.33 0.45
CA PHE A 165 27.18 2.86 -0.79
C PHE A 165 26.64 1.44 -0.66
N VAL A 166 27.43 0.49 -0.16
CA VAL A 166 27.02 -0.91 0.02
C VAL A 166 25.86 -1.01 1.02
N SER A 167 25.95 -0.31 2.16
CA SER A 167 24.90 -0.32 3.19
C SER A 167 23.57 0.22 2.66
N VAL A 168 23.59 1.40 2.05
CA VAL A 168 22.39 2.03 1.51
C VAL A 168 21.81 1.22 0.35
N SER A 169 22.65 0.76 -0.59
CA SER A 169 22.19 -0.07 -1.72
C SER A 169 21.56 -1.36 -1.28
N THR A 170 22.14 -2.04 -0.27
CA THR A 170 21.61 -3.29 0.26
C THR A 170 20.25 -3.07 0.91
N VAL A 171 20.12 -2.06 1.78
CA VAL A 171 18.85 -1.78 2.46
C VAL A 171 17.80 -1.31 1.45
N CYS A 172 18.13 -0.43 0.53
CA CYS A 172 17.20 0.00 -0.53
C CYS A 172 16.75 -1.18 -1.41
N GLY A 173 17.68 -2.07 -1.77
CA GLY A 173 17.37 -3.28 -2.54
C GLY A 173 16.36 -4.19 -1.83
N ILE A 174 16.60 -4.46 -0.54
CA ILE A 174 15.69 -5.25 0.29
C ILE A 174 14.31 -4.58 0.38
N VAL A 175 14.27 -3.29 0.66
CA VAL A 175 13.03 -2.51 0.77
C VAL A 175 12.25 -2.53 -0.52
N LEU A 176 12.90 -2.27 -1.66
CA LEU A 176 12.26 -2.30 -2.98
C LEU A 176 11.75 -3.69 -3.34
N TYR A 177 12.50 -4.74 -3.03
CA TYR A 177 12.06 -6.12 -3.24
C TYR A 177 10.75 -6.42 -2.49
N PHE A 178 10.68 -6.07 -1.20
CA PHE A 178 9.46 -6.28 -0.42
C PHE A 178 8.31 -5.40 -0.89
N HIS A 179 8.59 -4.16 -1.28
CA HIS A 179 7.57 -3.25 -1.83
C HIS A 179 6.97 -3.76 -3.14
N LEU A 180 7.80 -4.22 -4.07
CA LEU A 180 7.35 -4.81 -5.33
C LEU A 180 6.56 -6.10 -5.11
N LYS A 181 7.01 -6.95 -4.20
CA LYS A 181 6.29 -8.17 -3.85
C LYS A 181 4.88 -7.87 -3.32
N GLU A 182 4.76 -6.92 -2.40
CA GLU A 182 3.47 -6.49 -1.84
C GLU A 182 2.58 -5.87 -2.91
N TYR A 183 3.14 -4.99 -3.75
CA TYR A 183 2.43 -4.37 -4.87
C TYR A 183 1.85 -5.42 -5.83
N ASN A 184 2.65 -6.41 -6.23
CA ASN A 184 2.21 -7.48 -7.11
C ASN A 184 1.09 -8.32 -6.47
N GLN A 185 1.16 -8.61 -5.17
CA GLN A 185 0.08 -9.33 -4.46
C GLN A 185 -1.22 -8.52 -4.44
N GLN A 186 -1.15 -7.22 -4.20
CA GLN A 186 -2.32 -6.33 -4.23
C GLN A 186 -2.93 -6.24 -5.64
N GLN A 187 -2.11 -6.22 -6.70
CA GLN A 187 -2.59 -6.23 -8.08
C GLN A 187 -3.35 -7.53 -8.40
N LEU A 188 -2.81 -8.68 -8.03
CA LEU A 188 -3.49 -9.98 -8.23
C LEU A 188 -4.84 -10.05 -7.50
N LEU A 189 -4.90 -9.55 -6.26
CA LEU A 189 -6.13 -9.50 -5.49
C LEU A 189 -7.18 -8.57 -6.14
N LEU A 190 -6.75 -7.41 -6.62
CA LEU A 190 -7.61 -6.48 -7.34
C LEU A 190 -8.15 -7.07 -8.65
N GLU A 191 -7.33 -7.80 -9.40
CA GLU A 191 -7.75 -8.49 -10.62
C GLU A 191 -8.79 -9.58 -10.32
N GLU A 192 -8.59 -10.36 -9.25
CA GLU A 192 -9.55 -11.37 -8.82
C GLU A 192 -10.90 -10.73 -8.42
N GLN A 193 -10.87 -9.66 -7.62
CA GLN A 193 -12.07 -8.92 -7.24
C GLN A 193 -12.79 -8.35 -8.46
N ASN A 194 -12.06 -7.78 -9.42
CA ASN A 194 -12.65 -7.27 -10.66
C ASN A 194 -13.30 -8.39 -11.50
N ARG A 195 -12.66 -9.55 -11.60
CA ARG A 195 -13.26 -10.72 -12.28
C ARG A 195 -14.56 -11.14 -11.60
N ARG A 196 -14.57 -11.20 -10.28
CA ARG A 196 -15.75 -11.57 -9.49
C ARG A 196 -16.89 -10.56 -9.69
N LEU A 197 -16.57 -9.26 -9.64
CA LEU A 197 -17.56 -8.21 -9.90
C LEU A 197 -18.17 -8.31 -11.30
N ARG A 198 -17.33 -8.52 -12.34
CA ARG A 198 -17.82 -8.71 -13.72
C ARG A 198 -18.71 -9.96 -13.86
N SER A 199 -18.34 -11.06 -13.19
CA SER A 199 -19.17 -12.27 -13.20
C SER A 199 -20.54 -12.03 -12.56
N LEU A 200 -20.59 -11.32 -11.43
CA LEU A 200 -21.85 -10.95 -10.77
C LEU A 200 -22.69 -10.00 -11.63
N ASP A 201 -22.07 -9.03 -12.28
CA ASP A 201 -22.77 -8.07 -13.16
C ASP A 201 -23.35 -8.77 -14.39
N ASN A 202 -22.60 -9.67 -15.01
CA ASN A 202 -23.09 -10.51 -16.12
C ASN A 202 -24.23 -11.42 -15.67
N ALA A 203 -24.12 -12.08 -14.51
CA ALA A 203 -25.18 -12.91 -13.97
C ALA A 203 -26.45 -12.09 -13.72
N LYS A 204 -26.32 -10.90 -13.13
CA LYS A 204 -27.42 -9.95 -12.91
C LYS A 204 -28.08 -9.53 -14.25
N SER A 205 -27.27 -9.16 -15.24
CA SER A 205 -27.79 -8.76 -16.57
C SER A 205 -28.53 -9.91 -17.26
N THR A 206 -27.97 -11.12 -17.23
CA THR A 206 -28.63 -12.32 -17.80
C THR A 206 -29.93 -12.60 -17.07
N PHE A 207 -29.93 -12.55 -15.76
CA PHE A 207 -31.12 -12.72 -14.94
C PHE A 207 -32.23 -11.73 -15.30
N LEU A 208 -31.92 -10.44 -15.34
CA LEU A 208 -32.88 -9.39 -15.71
C LEU A 208 -33.44 -9.57 -17.11
N THR A 209 -32.59 -9.97 -18.08
CA THR A 209 -33.04 -10.25 -19.45
C THR A 209 -33.95 -11.41 -19.53
N THR A 210 -33.64 -12.51 -18.80
CA THR A 210 -34.49 -13.70 -18.74
C THR A 210 -35.85 -13.39 -18.12
N VAL A 211 -35.87 -12.69 -16.99
CA VAL A 211 -37.12 -12.26 -16.32
C VAL A 211 -37.94 -11.35 -17.23
N ALA A 212 -37.33 -10.39 -17.90
CA ALA A 212 -38.02 -9.51 -18.83
C ALA A 212 -38.68 -10.30 -19.98
N HIS A 213 -37.99 -11.31 -20.53
CA HIS A 213 -38.54 -12.19 -21.55
C HIS A 213 -39.69 -13.07 -21.03
N GLU A 214 -39.55 -13.64 -19.84
CA GLU A 214 -40.57 -14.49 -19.24
C GLU A 214 -41.85 -13.73 -18.86
N ILE A 215 -41.74 -12.46 -18.47
CA ILE A 215 -42.88 -11.57 -18.22
C ILE A 215 -43.49 -11.07 -19.53
N LYS A 216 -42.69 -10.74 -20.54
CA LYS A 216 -43.17 -10.20 -21.84
C LYS A 216 -44.05 -11.19 -22.57
N ASN A 217 -43.70 -12.47 -22.53
CA ASN A 217 -44.46 -13.53 -23.24
C ASN A 217 -45.91 -13.63 -22.78
N PRO A 218 -46.28 -13.85 -21.49
CA PRO A 218 -47.65 -13.89 -21.05
C PRO A 218 -48.36 -12.54 -21.20
N LEU A 219 -47.63 -11.40 -21.05
CA LEU A 219 -48.21 -10.06 -21.26
C LEU A 219 -48.65 -9.87 -22.72
N SER A 220 -47.86 -10.35 -23.69
CA SER A 220 -48.22 -10.33 -25.11
C SER A 220 -49.42 -11.20 -25.41
N SER A 221 -49.51 -12.37 -24.76
CA SER A 221 -50.68 -13.25 -24.88
C SER A 221 -51.96 -12.61 -24.32
N ILE A 222 -51.86 -11.97 -23.15
CA ILE A 222 -53.00 -11.21 -22.58
C ILE A 222 -53.46 -10.12 -23.54
N SER A 223 -52.53 -9.33 -24.07
CA SER A 223 -52.84 -8.21 -24.99
C SER A 223 -53.52 -8.71 -26.30
N LEU A 224 -53.02 -9.82 -26.85
CA LEU A 224 -53.58 -10.43 -28.03
C LEU A 224 -55.04 -10.92 -27.79
N HIS A 225 -55.23 -11.78 -26.80
CA HIS A 225 -56.55 -12.36 -26.53
C HIS A 225 -57.56 -11.33 -26.02
N ALA A 226 -57.10 -10.29 -25.30
CA ALA A 226 -57.98 -9.18 -24.95
C ALA A 226 -58.49 -8.41 -26.18
N ARG A 227 -57.57 -8.19 -27.14
CA ARG A 227 -57.95 -7.53 -28.41
C ARG A 227 -58.91 -8.41 -29.24
N ASP A 228 -58.59 -9.68 -29.42
CA ASP A 228 -59.40 -10.62 -30.16
C ASP A 228 -60.82 -10.74 -29.51
N THR A 229 -60.88 -10.73 -28.15
CA THR A 229 -62.19 -10.72 -27.47
C THR A 229 -62.97 -9.43 -27.72
N SER A 230 -62.29 -8.29 -27.82
CA SER A 230 -62.92 -6.98 -28.13
C SER A 230 -63.44 -6.96 -29.55
N GLU A 231 -62.70 -7.52 -30.51
CA GLU A 231 -63.15 -7.63 -31.91
C GLU A 231 -64.37 -8.55 -32.06
N LEU A 232 -64.42 -9.69 -31.35
CA LEU A 232 -65.56 -10.62 -31.31
C LEU A 232 -66.83 -9.99 -30.73
N LEU A 233 -66.72 -8.97 -29.89
CA LEU A 233 -67.87 -8.25 -29.35
C LEU A 233 -68.56 -7.34 -30.40
N GLU A 234 -67.90 -7.04 -31.49
CA GLU A 234 -68.43 -6.20 -32.61
C GLU A 234 -69.05 -7.09 -33.73
N GLU A 235 -68.89 -8.44 -33.68
CA GLU A 235 -69.40 -9.38 -34.67
C GLU A 235 -70.80 -9.91 -34.29
N GLU A 236 -71.68 -10.10 -35.30
CA GLU A 236 -72.97 -10.81 -35.17
C GLU A 236 -73.01 -11.99 -36.12
N PRO A 237 -73.35 -13.24 -35.60
CA PRO A 237 -73.74 -13.59 -34.22
C PRO A 237 -72.53 -13.69 -33.30
N LEU A 238 -72.67 -13.32 -32.01
CA LEU A 238 -71.67 -13.37 -30.97
C LEU A 238 -71.20 -14.83 -30.73
N ASP A 239 -69.84 -15.04 -30.86
CA ASP A 239 -69.21 -16.31 -30.54
C ASP A 239 -68.79 -16.38 -29.05
N PHE A 240 -69.69 -16.72 -28.17
CA PHE A 240 -69.45 -16.85 -26.74
C PHE A 240 -68.42 -17.92 -26.41
N SER A 241 -68.27 -18.96 -27.24
CA SER A 241 -67.36 -20.07 -27.00
C SER A 241 -65.91 -19.58 -27.15
N LEU A 242 -65.60 -18.87 -28.21
CA LEU A 242 -64.27 -18.30 -28.50
C LEU A 242 -63.91 -17.17 -27.51
N MET A 243 -64.91 -16.35 -27.14
CA MET A 243 -64.69 -15.35 -26.08
C MET A 243 -64.33 -15.99 -24.74
N GLN A 244 -64.97 -17.09 -24.35
CA GLN A 244 -64.66 -17.81 -23.12
C GLN A 244 -63.29 -18.46 -23.15
N GLU A 245 -62.83 -18.96 -24.30
CA GLU A 245 -61.49 -19.50 -24.49
C GLU A 245 -60.41 -18.40 -24.36
N ASN A 246 -60.63 -17.24 -24.98
CA ASN A 246 -59.74 -16.10 -24.86
C ASN A 246 -59.61 -15.63 -23.39
N LEU A 247 -60.72 -15.49 -22.67
CA LEU A 247 -60.71 -15.10 -21.25
C LEU A 247 -59.95 -16.12 -20.39
N ARG A 248 -60.09 -17.41 -20.66
CA ARG A 248 -59.36 -18.46 -19.97
C ARG A 248 -57.87 -18.39 -20.19
N THR A 249 -57.44 -18.07 -21.43
CA THR A 249 -56.02 -17.88 -21.78
C THR A 249 -55.42 -16.65 -21.09
N ILE A 250 -56.19 -15.56 -20.98
CA ILE A 250 -55.82 -14.37 -20.22
C ILE A 250 -55.60 -14.75 -18.73
N GLU A 251 -56.54 -15.42 -18.12
CA GLU A 251 -56.44 -15.84 -16.71
C GLU A 251 -55.22 -16.72 -16.44
N GLN A 252 -54.92 -17.69 -17.31
CA GLN A 252 -53.74 -18.53 -17.23
C GLN A 252 -52.47 -17.71 -17.35
N SER A 253 -52.43 -16.70 -18.23
CA SER A 253 -51.27 -15.84 -18.42
C SER A 253 -51.01 -14.93 -17.21
N VAL A 254 -52.07 -14.43 -16.56
CA VAL A 254 -51.99 -13.68 -15.30
C VAL A 254 -51.43 -14.55 -14.19
N MET A 255 -51.96 -15.79 -14.00
CA MET A 255 -51.45 -16.70 -13.00
C MET A 255 -49.98 -17.09 -13.23
N ARG A 256 -49.53 -17.11 -14.49
CA ARG A 256 -48.14 -17.36 -14.83
C ARG A 256 -47.24 -16.20 -14.41
N ILE A 257 -47.67 -14.94 -14.65
CA ILE A 257 -46.93 -13.75 -14.20
C ILE A 257 -46.84 -13.73 -12.68
N ASP A 258 -47.92 -14.02 -11.98
CA ASP A 258 -47.97 -14.04 -10.52
C ASP A 258 -46.96 -15.05 -9.96
N ARG A 259 -46.87 -16.25 -10.56
CA ARG A 259 -45.86 -17.24 -10.19
C ARG A 259 -44.44 -16.76 -10.41
N ILE A 260 -44.13 -16.12 -11.56
CA ILE A 260 -42.82 -15.56 -11.84
C ILE A 260 -42.44 -14.50 -10.79
N VAL A 261 -43.36 -13.63 -10.39
CA VAL A 261 -43.14 -12.63 -9.37
C VAL A 261 -42.87 -13.27 -8.00
N LEU A 262 -43.60 -14.29 -7.62
CA LEU A 262 -43.40 -15.03 -6.36
C LEU A 262 -42.01 -15.69 -6.36
N ASP A 263 -41.64 -16.39 -7.43
CA ASP A 263 -40.34 -17.06 -7.56
C ASP A 263 -39.18 -16.00 -7.47
N LEU A 264 -39.37 -14.78 -7.97
CA LEU A 264 -38.44 -13.68 -7.85
C LEU A 264 -38.29 -13.18 -6.42
N MET A 265 -39.42 -13.08 -5.69
CA MET A 265 -39.42 -12.63 -4.29
C MET A 265 -38.74 -13.65 -3.36
N ASP A 266 -38.85 -14.92 -3.64
CA ASP A 266 -38.20 -15.99 -2.87
C ASP A 266 -36.68 -16.10 -3.15
N THR A 267 -36.21 -15.48 -4.24
CA THR A 267 -34.79 -15.55 -4.65
C THR A 267 -33.97 -14.35 -4.15
N VAL A 268 -34.59 -13.28 -3.60
CA VAL A 268 -33.98 -12.06 -3.07
C VAL A 268 -33.86 -12.15 -1.56
#